data_3a827155fc03cdc7f085d06cc72cd4e8
#
_entry.id   3a827155fc03cdc7f085d06cc72cd4e8
#
_cell.length_a   1.000
_cell.length_b   1.000
_cell.length_c   1.000
_cell.angle_alpha   90.00
_cell.angle_beta   90.00
_cell.angle_gamma   90.00
#
_symmetry.space_group_name_H-M   'P 1'
#
loop_
_entity.id
_entity.type
_entity.pdbx_description
1 polymer ?
#
loop_
_entity_poly.entity_id
_entity_poly.type
_entity_poly.pdbx_seq_one_letter_code
_entity_poly.pdbx_strand_id
1 'polypeptide(L)'
;MFLIGSNHTISYYELDENGTATDNLLFLSESEMRLNKSGSIAGQFLFTPYTKTVAGYLTPFGKIVFGVETESYHLDAKEDFLDAQLKYRLYTGDQLFSENTLTIHICNADLVNE
;
A
#
# COMPACT_ATOMS: atom_id res chain seq x y z
N MET A 1 -15.60 4.56 7.20
CA MET A 1 -15.13 3.31 6.59
C MET A 1 -16.05 2.17 6.94
N PHE A 2 -16.33 1.32 6.00
CA PHE A 2 -17.17 0.15 6.22
C PHE A 2 -16.36 -1.11 6.26
N LEU A 3 -16.75 -1.99 7.15
CA LEU A 3 -16.18 -3.32 7.22
C LEU A 3 -17.21 -4.29 6.65
N ILE A 4 -16.97 -4.74 5.44
CA ILE A 4 -17.83 -5.71 4.78
C ILE A 4 -16.98 -6.95 4.54
N GLY A 5 -17.21 -7.97 5.33
CA GLY A 5 -16.34 -9.12 5.30
C GLY A 5 -14.93 -8.69 5.64
N SER A 6 -13.96 -9.09 4.83
CA SER A 6 -12.56 -8.79 5.07
C SER A 6 -11.96 -7.84 4.04
N ASN A 7 -12.81 -7.14 3.29
CA ASN A 7 -12.34 -6.23 2.25
C ASN A 7 -12.52 -4.78 2.68
N HIS A 8 -11.45 -4.01 2.58
CA HIS A 8 -11.44 -2.62 2.98
C HIS A 8 -10.75 -1.78 1.92
N THR A 9 -11.21 -0.55 1.75
CA THR A 9 -10.61 0.38 0.82
C THR A 9 -10.26 1.66 1.55
N ILE A 10 -9.01 2.11 1.38
CA ILE A 10 -8.52 3.34 2.00
C ILE A 10 -7.97 4.24 0.91
N SER A 11 -8.37 5.49 0.93
CA SER A 11 -7.94 6.48 -0.04
C SER A 11 -7.20 7.60 0.70
N TYR A 12 -6.04 8.00 0.18
CA TYR A 12 -5.30 9.12 0.73
C TYR A 12 -4.40 9.71 -0.36
N TYR A 13 -3.84 10.89 -0.10
CA TYR A 13 -2.92 11.50 -1.05
C TYR A 13 -1.65 11.96 -0.36
N GLU A 14 -0.60 12.09 -1.17
CA GLU A 14 0.70 12.57 -0.73
C GLU A 14 1.09 13.75 -1.60
N LEU A 15 1.79 14.72 -1.00
CA LEU A 15 2.33 15.86 -1.75
C LEU A 15 3.84 15.71 -1.83
N ASP A 16 4.39 15.97 -3.02
CA ASP A 16 5.84 15.99 -3.18
C ASP A 16 6.39 17.36 -2.80
N GLU A 17 7.71 17.56 -2.97
CA GLU A 17 8.38 18.81 -2.64
C GLU A 17 7.81 20.00 -3.39
N ASN A 18 7.26 19.78 -4.57
CA ASN A 18 6.72 20.81 -5.42
C ASN A 18 5.22 21.04 -5.21
N GLY A 19 4.62 20.30 -4.29
CA GLY A 19 3.20 20.40 -4.03
C GLY A 19 2.34 19.63 -4.99
N THR A 20 2.94 18.76 -5.83
CA THR A 20 2.19 17.94 -6.76
C THR A 20 1.67 16.71 -6.04
N ALA A 21 0.40 16.41 -6.26
CA ALA A 21 -0.28 15.33 -5.53
C ALA A 21 -0.13 13.98 -6.20
N THR A 22 -0.01 12.96 -5.39
CA THR A 22 -0.14 11.57 -5.80
C THR A 22 -1.29 10.98 -5.00
N ASP A 23 -2.28 10.45 -5.69
CA ASP A 23 -3.41 9.79 -5.06
C ASP A 23 -3.09 8.32 -4.85
N ASN A 24 -3.45 7.82 -3.68
CA ASN A 24 -3.21 6.43 -3.32
C ASN A 24 -4.53 5.78 -2.96
N LEU A 25 -4.72 4.57 -3.47
CA LEU A 25 -5.89 3.77 -3.17
C LEU A 25 -5.42 2.39 -2.72
N LEU A 26 -5.71 2.06 -1.48
CA LEU A 26 -5.33 0.79 -0.88
C LEU A 26 -6.55 -0.11 -0.80
N PHE A 27 -6.37 -1.33 -1.29
CA PHE A 27 -7.38 -2.38 -1.16
C PHE A 27 -6.80 -3.45 -0.24
N LEU A 28 -7.46 -3.70 0.88
CA LEU A 28 -6.98 -4.66 1.87
C LEU A 28 -7.97 -5.81 2.01
N SER A 29 -7.45 -7.03 1.93
CA SER A 29 -8.21 -8.23 2.27
C SER A 29 -7.40 -9.01 3.30
N GLU A 30 -7.93 -10.13 3.75
CA GLU A 30 -7.19 -10.96 4.71
C GLU A 30 -5.91 -11.52 4.15
N SER A 31 -5.87 -11.74 2.84
CA SER A 31 -4.77 -12.45 2.21
C SER A 31 -3.81 -11.57 1.44
N GLU A 32 -4.21 -10.35 1.10
CA GLU A 32 -3.36 -9.51 0.26
C GLU A 32 -3.70 -8.03 0.38
N MET A 33 -2.75 -7.21 -0.01
CA MET A 33 -2.93 -5.76 -0.11
C MET A 33 -2.58 -5.32 -1.52
N ARG A 34 -3.39 -4.44 -2.09
CA ARG A 34 -3.11 -3.85 -3.40
C ARG A 34 -3.05 -2.34 -3.24
N LEU A 35 -2.04 -1.74 -3.84
CA LEU A 35 -1.85 -0.29 -3.80
C LEU A 35 -1.84 0.24 -5.21
N ASN A 36 -2.74 1.17 -5.51
CA ASN A 36 -2.75 1.89 -6.77
C ASN A 36 -2.35 3.33 -6.53
N LYS A 37 -1.34 3.79 -7.26
CA LYS A 37 -0.91 5.19 -7.22
C LYS A 37 -1.25 5.86 -8.54
N SER A 38 -1.69 7.11 -8.49
CA SER A 38 -1.97 7.90 -9.68
C SER A 38 -1.64 9.37 -9.41
N GLY A 39 -1.29 10.10 -10.46
CA GLY A 39 -0.91 11.50 -10.37
C GLY A 39 0.56 11.68 -10.71
N SER A 40 1.28 12.38 -9.86
CA SER A 40 2.72 12.65 -10.06
C SER A 40 3.52 11.34 -10.21
N ILE A 41 3.12 10.34 -9.45
CA ILE A 41 3.69 9.00 -9.51
C ILE A 41 2.55 8.06 -9.81
N ALA A 42 2.75 7.11 -10.69
CA ALA A 42 1.71 6.15 -11.06
C ALA A 42 2.25 4.73 -11.05
N GLY A 43 1.46 3.81 -10.52
CA GLY A 43 1.84 2.41 -10.50
C GLY A 43 0.88 1.57 -9.69
N GLN A 44 1.05 0.27 -9.79
CA GLN A 44 0.26 -0.69 -9.04
C GLN A 44 1.18 -1.69 -8.37
N PHE A 45 0.94 -1.91 -7.08
CA PHE A 45 1.69 -2.87 -6.29
C PHE A 45 0.72 -3.90 -5.73
N LEU A 46 1.09 -5.17 -5.84
CA LEU A 46 0.35 -6.26 -5.23
C LEU A 46 1.24 -6.93 -4.20
N PHE A 47 0.77 -7.00 -2.98
CA PHE A 47 1.49 -7.59 -1.87
C PHE A 47 0.75 -8.84 -1.42
N THR A 48 1.25 -9.99 -1.83
CA THR A 48 0.71 -11.29 -1.44
C THR A 48 1.82 -12.06 -0.75
N PRO A 49 1.62 -12.50 0.50
CA PRO A 49 2.68 -13.19 1.25
C PRO A 49 3.27 -14.38 0.50
N TYR A 50 4.58 -14.52 0.63
CA TYR A 50 5.37 -15.60 0.05
C TYR A 50 5.35 -15.63 -1.47
N THR A 51 5.03 -14.51 -2.10
CA THR A 51 4.91 -14.42 -3.55
C THR A 51 5.72 -13.23 -4.04
N LYS A 52 6.29 -13.36 -5.23
CA LYS A 52 6.95 -12.25 -5.90
C LYS A 52 6.06 -11.75 -7.03
N THR A 53 5.92 -10.45 -7.12
CA THR A 53 5.16 -9.80 -8.18
C THR A 53 6.05 -8.74 -8.83
N VAL A 54 5.57 -8.17 -9.94
CA VAL A 54 6.30 -7.13 -10.66
C VAL A 54 5.43 -5.88 -10.67
N ALA A 55 6.05 -4.75 -10.31
CA ALA A 55 5.37 -3.47 -10.30
C ALA A 55 6.04 -2.50 -11.25
N GLY A 56 5.26 -1.93 -12.18
CA GLY A 56 5.71 -0.83 -13.01
C GLY A 56 5.39 0.48 -12.31
N TYR A 57 6.38 1.34 -12.21
CA TYR A 57 6.31 2.56 -11.41
C TYR A 57 6.71 3.72 -12.31
N LEU A 58 5.74 4.55 -12.68
CA LEU A 58 5.98 5.69 -13.56
C LEU A 58 6.23 6.94 -12.74
N THR A 59 7.39 7.56 -12.95
CA THR A 59 7.77 8.80 -12.26
C THR A 59 8.03 9.89 -13.29
N PRO A 60 8.16 11.17 -12.88
CA PRO A 60 8.56 12.23 -13.81
C PRO A 60 9.89 11.99 -14.49
N PHE A 61 10.73 11.14 -13.92
CA PHE A 61 12.06 10.84 -14.46
C PHE A 61 12.09 9.56 -15.29
N GLY A 62 10.96 8.90 -15.46
CA GLY A 62 10.88 7.69 -16.26
C GLY A 62 10.22 6.55 -15.52
N LYS A 63 10.19 5.41 -16.19
CA LYS A 63 9.57 4.21 -15.66
C LYS A 63 10.59 3.33 -14.95
N ILE A 64 10.23 2.89 -13.77
CA ILE A 64 11.04 1.96 -12.98
C ILE A 64 10.22 0.68 -12.81
N VAL A 65 10.86 -0.47 -12.96
CA VAL A 65 10.22 -1.76 -12.73
C VAL A 65 10.85 -2.40 -11.52
N PHE A 66 10.01 -2.72 -10.54
CA PHE A 66 10.45 -3.38 -9.31
C PHE A 66 9.93 -4.80 -9.26
N GLY A 67 10.77 -5.71 -8.76
CA GLY A 67 10.29 -6.95 -8.23
C GLY A 67 9.81 -6.69 -6.80
N VAL A 68 8.66 -7.22 -6.44
CA VAL A 68 8.07 -7.03 -5.12
C VAL A 68 7.96 -8.39 -4.43
N GLU A 69 8.67 -8.52 -3.33
CA GLU A 69 8.61 -9.74 -2.52
C GLU A 69 7.97 -9.39 -1.18
N THR A 70 6.82 -9.98 -0.89
CA THR A 70 6.13 -9.75 0.37
C THR A 70 6.58 -10.78 1.39
N GLU A 71 7.19 -10.30 2.45
CA GLU A 71 7.65 -11.17 3.52
C GLU A 71 6.49 -11.57 4.42
N SER A 72 5.69 -10.59 4.84
CA SER A 72 4.53 -10.84 5.70
C SER A 72 3.47 -9.78 5.51
N TYR A 73 2.25 -10.19 5.71
CA TYR A 73 1.10 -9.28 5.69
C TYR A 73 0.13 -9.74 6.76
N HIS A 74 -0.31 -8.80 7.58
CA HIS A 74 -1.24 -9.09 8.65
C HIS A 74 -2.30 -8.00 8.71
N LEU A 75 -3.57 -8.40 8.71
CA LEU A 75 -4.70 -7.50 8.84
C LEU A 75 -5.54 -7.90 10.04
N ASP A 76 -5.80 -6.95 10.92
CA ASP A 76 -6.70 -7.13 12.04
C ASP A 76 -7.74 -6.02 11.95
N ALA A 77 -8.98 -6.39 11.59
CA ALA A 77 -10.05 -5.43 11.38
C ALA A 77 -11.24 -5.80 12.25
N LYS A 78 -11.69 -4.83 13.01
CA LYS A 78 -12.85 -4.96 13.90
C LYS A 78 -13.79 -3.78 13.68
N GLU A 79 -14.92 -3.76 14.40
CA GLU A 79 -15.90 -2.69 14.23
C GLU A 79 -15.34 -1.30 14.49
N ASP A 80 -14.42 -1.19 15.44
CA ASP A 80 -13.93 0.08 15.91
C ASP A 80 -12.49 0.38 15.52
N PHE A 81 -11.80 -0.55 14.86
CA PHE A 81 -10.44 -0.26 14.40
C PHE A 81 -10.02 -1.18 13.26
N LEU A 82 -8.99 -0.75 12.58
CA LEU A 82 -8.31 -1.52 11.55
C LEU A 82 -6.82 -1.33 11.74
N ASP A 83 -6.11 -2.44 11.86
CA ASP A 83 -4.64 -2.45 11.90
C ASP A 83 -4.14 -3.33 10.79
N ALA A 84 -3.17 -2.84 10.04
CA ALA A 84 -2.52 -3.62 9.01
C ALA A 84 -1.03 -3.44 9.11
N GLN A 85 -0.29 -4.52 8.91
CA GLN A 85 1.16 -4.48 8.87
C GLN A 85 1.65 -5.28 7.69
N LEU A 86 2.53 -4.66 6.91
CA LEU A 86 3.07 -5.24 5.70
C LEU A 86 4.59 -5.09 5.74
N LYS A 87 5.30 -6.20 5.49
CA LYS A 87 6.74 -6.18 5.31
C LYS A 87 7.05 -6.70 3.93
N TYR A 88 7.82 -5.94 3.18
CA TYR A 88 8.12 -6.30 1.81
C TYR A 88 9.49 -5.79 1.39
N ARG A 89 10.02 -6.40 0.34
CA ARG A 89 11.29 -6.00 -0.27
C ARG A 89 11.05 -5.63 -1.70
N LEU A 90 11.78 -4.62 -2.15
CA LEU A 90 11.79 -4.21 -3.54
C LEU A 90 13.14 -4.56 -4.15
N TYR A 91 13.10 -5.06 -5.38
CA TYR A 91 14.29 -5.42 -6.13
C TYR A 91 14.31 -4.71 -7.47
N THR A 92 15.51 -4.33 -7.91
CA THR A 92 15.74 -3.88 -9.28
C THR A 92 16.57 -4.98 -9.93
N GLY A 93 15.95 -5.75 -10.85
CA GLY A 93 16.57 -6.97 -11.32
C GLY A 93 16.77 -7.95 -10.19
N ASP A 94 17.99 -8.40 -10.00
CA ASP A 94 18.32 -9.34 -8.91
C ASP A 94 18.85 -8.64 -7.66
N GLN A 95 18.90 -7.32 -7.69
CA GLN A 95 19.52 -6.56 -6.62
C GLN A 95 18.49 -5.99 -5.67
N LEU A 96 18.71 -6.19 -4.38
CA LEU A 96 17.85 -5.62 -3.36
C LEU A 96 17.94 -4.11 -3.39
N PHE A 97 16.80 -3.46 -3.55
CA PHE A 97 16.70 -2.01 -3.57
C PHE A 97 16.33 -1.48 -2.19
N SER A 98 15.32 -2.06 -1.55
CA SER A 98 14.90 -1.61 -0.21
C SER A 98 14.13 -2.68 0.53
N GLU A 99 14.18 -2.59 1.87
CA GLU A 99 13.32 -3.36 2.76
C GLU A 99 12.39 -2.36 3.43
N ASN A 100 11.10 -2.69 3.46
CA ASN A 100 10.08 -1.73 3.87
C ASN A 100 9.08 -2.35 4.83
N THR A 101 8.62 -1.52 5.76
CA THR A 101 7.52 -1.89 6.65
C THR A 101 6.47 -0.80 6.55
N LEU A 102 5.24 -1.20 6.26
CA LEU A 102 4.10 -0.29 6.22
C LEU A 102 3.15 -0.69 7.34
N THR A 103 2.82 0.28 8.18
CA THR A 103 1.88 0.07 9.27
C THR A 103 0.72 1.04 9.10
N ILE A 104 -0.49 0.52 9.16
CA ILE A 104 -1.71 1.32 9.03
C ILE A 104 -2.54 1.09 10.28
N HIS A 105 -2.97 2.19 10.89
CA HIS A 105 -3.85 2.14 12.05
C HIS A 105 -4.98 3.14 11.86
N ILE A 106 -6.20 2.65 11.87
CA ILE A 106 -7.40 3.48 11.76
C ILE A 106 -8.32 3.13 12.91
N CYS A 107 -8.80 4.14 13.59
CA CYS A 107 -9.63 3.98 14.78
C CYS A 107 -10.94 4.75 14.59
N ASN A 108 -12.03 4.13 15.00
CA ASN A 108 -13.35 4.78 14.90
C ASN A 108 -13.45 6.07 15.71
N ALA A 109 -12.68 6.18 16.76
CA ALA A 109 -12.65 7.41 17.54
C ALA A 109 -12.29 8.62 16.68
N ASP A 110 -11.48 8.41 15.63
CA ASP A 110 -11.10 9.45 14.73
C ASP A 110 -12.23 9.84 13.78
N LEU A 111 -13.21 8.97 13.64
CA LEU A 111 -14.33 9.16 12.72
C LEU A 111 -15.55 9.79 13.40
N VAL A 112 -15.76 9.49 14.66
CA VAL A 112 -16.94 9.92 15.38
C VAL A 112 -16.71 11.12 16.28
N ASN A 113 -15.47 11.46 16.44
CA ASN A 113 -15.08 12.52 17.35
C ASN A 113 -15.04 13.86 16.64
N GLU A 114 -16.17 14.35 16.28
CA GLU A 114 -16.23 15.63 15.62
C GLU A 114 -16.66 16.77 16.51
#